data_10de3b407a9a364b9cf0c02553bcb9f3
#
_entry.id   10de3b407a9a364b9cf0c02553bcb9f3
#
_cell.length_a   1.000
_cell.length_b   1.000
_cell.length_c   1.000
_cell.angle_alpha   90.00
_cell.angle_beta   90.00
_cell.angle_gamma   90.00
#
_symmetry.space_group_name_H-M   'P 1'
#
loop_
_entity.id
_entity.type
_entity.pdbx_description
1 polymer ?
#
loop_
_entity_poly.entity_id
_entity_poly.type
_entity_poly.pdbx_seq_one_letter_code
_entity_poly.pdbx_strand_id
1 'polypeptide(L)'
;MKSTKVMLITGATSGIGKALADHYYKINYKLILVGGTKEKVDKLTRKFKKNVLTICADLTKPDDVKKIVRESINKFKKIDILIANAGLYEPDKILSGNPDRWDRVISVNVTSVFRLINLVLPHMKKNKYGDIAITSSISGHQAI
;
A
#
# COMPACT_ATOMS: atom_id res chain seq x y z
N MET A 1 -16.24 -13.87 19.72
CA MET A 1 -16.21 -13.63 18.25
C MET A 1 -14.85 -13.06 17.88
N LYS A 2 -14.13 -13.64 16.90
CA LYS A 2 -12.85 -13.05 16.42
C LYS A 2 -13.14 -11.68 15.79
N SER A 3 -12.50 -10.63 16.29
CA SER A 3 -12.61 -9.28 15.71
C SER A 3 -12.19 -9.30 14.25
N THR A 4 -12.99 -8.71 13.36
CA THR A 4 -12.67 -8.58 11.93
C THR A 4 -11.33 -7.87 11.74
N LYS A 5 -10.42 -8.48 11.01
CA LYS A 5 -9.09 -7.90 10.74
C LYS A 5 -9.17 -6.73 9.74
N VAL A 6 -8.31 -5.76 9.94
CA VAL A 6 -8.16 -4.56 9.10
C VAL A 6 -6.85 -4.66 8.32
N MET A 7 -6.92 -4.63 7.00
CA MET A 7 -5.78 -4.79 6.10
C MET A 7 -5.60 -3.54 5.24
N LEU A 8 -4.40 -2.98 5.24
CA LEU A 8 -3.96 -1.90 4.36
C LEU A 8 -3.16 -2.48 3.20
N ILE A 9 -3.57 -2.20 1.97
CA ILE A 9 -2.91 -2.66 0.73
C ILE A 9 -2.54 -1.44 -0.10
N THR A 10 -1.25 -1.25 -0.38
CA THR A 10 -0.80 -0.27 -1.38
C THR A 10 -0.70 -0.91 -2.77
N GLY A 11 -0.87 -0.11 -3.81
CA GLY A 11 -0.93 -0.64 -5.18
C GLY A 11 -2.15 -1.53 -5.44
N ALA A 12 -3.27 -1.27 -4.76
CA ALA A 12 -4.48 -2.08 -4.80
C ALA A 12 -5.28 -1.98 -6.12
N THR A 13 -4.85 -1.15 -7.05
CA THR A 13 -5.59 -0.87 -8.30
C THR A 13 -5.31 -1.83 -9.44
N SER A 14 -4.27 -2.66 -9.34
CA SER A 14 -3.85 -3.59 -10.39
C SER A 14 -3.10 -4.80 -9.84
N GLY A 15 -2.86 -5.79 -10.67
CA GLY A 15 -1.98 -6.95 -10.40
C GLY A 15 -2.27 -7.64 -9.07
N ILE A 16 -1.22 -7.91 -8.32
CA ILE A 16 -1.25 -8.63 -7.03
C ILE A 16 -2.12 -7.89 -6.02
N GLY A 17 -1.95 -6.56 -5.88
CA GLY A 17 -2.72 -5.78 -4.91
C GLY A 17 -4.23 -5.84 -5.14
N LYS A 18 -4.66 -5.83 -6.43
CA LYS A 18 -6.08 -5.98 -6.79
C LYS A 18 -6.60 -7.40 -6.49
N ALA A 19 -5.81 -8.41 -6.79
CA ALA A 19 -6.18 -9.81 -6.50
C ALA A 19 -6.33 -10.05 -4.98
N LEU A 20 -5.42 -9.51 -4.18
CA LEU A 20 -5.51 -9.53 -2.72
C LEU A 20 -6.76 -8.81 -2.21
N ALA A 21 -7.05 -7.61 -2.74
CA ALA A 21 -8.25 -6.86 -2.38
C ALA A 21 -9.53 -7.67 -2.66
N ASP A 22 -9.61 -8.30 -3.84
CA ASP A 22 -10.75 -9.13 -4.23
C ASP A 22 -10.91 -10.37 -3.31
N HIS A 23 -9.81 -11.03 -2.99
CA HIS A 23 -9.81 -12.21 -2.12
C HIS A 23 -10.26 -11.86 -0.70
N TYR A 24 -9.60 -10.88 -0.06
CA TYR A 24 -9.87 -10.54 1.33
C TYR A 24 -11.22 -9.85 1.54
N TYR A 25 -11.74 -9.18 0.52
CA TYR A 25 -13.10 -8.65 0.54
C TYR A 25 -14.15 -9.77 0.65
N LYS A 26 -13.98 -10.86 -0.13
CA LYS A 26 -14.89 -12.03 -0.12
C LYS A 26 -14.94 -12.73 1.25
N ILE A 27 -13.85 -12.71 1.99
CA ILE A 27 -13.76 -13.31 3.34
C ILE A 27 -13.94 -12.27 4.46
N ASN A 28 -14.60 -11.14 4.14
CA ASN A 28 -15.07 -10.12 5.08
C ASN A 28 -13.99 -9.38 5.89
N TYR A 29 -12.80 -9.18 5.34
CA TYR A 29 -11.84 -8.25 5.94
C TYR A 29 -12.31 -6.81 5.75
N LYS A 30 -11.92 -5.92 6.68
CA LYS A 30 -11.98 -4.48 6.48
C LYS A 30 -10.74 -4.07 5.68
N LEU A 31 -10.93 -3.37 4.57
CA LEU A 31 -9.84 -3.06 3.64
C LEU A 31 -9.58 -1.57 3.53
N ILE A 32 -8.31 -1.20 3.52
CA ILE A 32 -7.83 0.10 3.11
C ILE A 32 -7.05 -0.11 1.81
N LEU A 33 -7.58 0.43 0.72
CA LEU A 33 -7.07 0.22 -0.63
C LEU A 33 -6.47 1.52 -1.17
N VAL A 34 -5.16 1.52 -1.38
CA VAL A 34 -4.42 2.70 -1.83
C VAL A 34 -4.02 2.56 -3.29
N GLY A 35 -4.30 3.60 -4.07
CA GLY A 35 -3.89 3.73 -5.46
C GLY A 35 -3.30 5.10 -5.78
N GLY A 36 -2.48 5.18 -6.84
CA GLY A 36 -1.77 6.39 -7.22
C GLY A 36 -2.56 7.35 -8.11
N THR A 37 -3.67 6.93 -8.70
CA THR A 37 -4.48 7.78 -9.59
C THR A 37 -5.94 7.77 -9.21
N LYS A 38 -6.56 8.95 -9.24
CA LYS A 38 -7.95 9.13 -8.84
C LYS A 38 -8.90 8.23 -9.64
N GLU A 39 -8.75 8.17 -10.96
CA GLU A 39 -9.60 7.35 -11.82
C GLU A 39 -9.62 5.87 -11.41
N LYS A 40 -8.43 5.29 -11.13
CA LYS A 40 -8.32 3.89 -10.71
C LYS A 40 -8.89 3.65 -9.32
N VAL A 41 -8.70 4.61 -8.40
CA VAL A 41 -9.27 4.56 -7.05
C VAL A 41 -10.78 4.68 -7.07
N ASP A 42 -11.35 5.53 -7.93
CA ASP A 42 -12.80 5.66 -8.10
C ASP A 42 -13.44 4.34 -8.61
N LYS A 43 -12.73 3.58 -9.44
CA LYS A 43 -13.15 2.22 -9.85
C LYS A 43 -13.22 1.27 -8.65
N LEU A 44 -12.24 1.31 -7.74
CA LEU A 44 -12.28 0.53 -6.49
C LEU A 44 -13.45 0.96 -5.60
N THR A 45 -13.67 2.26 -5.44
CA THR A 45 -14.77 2.79 -4.64
C THR A 45 -16.14 2.33 -5.15
N ARG A 46 -16.30 2.28 -6.47
CA ARG A 46 -17.53 1.76 -7.08
C ARG A 46 -17.70 0.25 -6.90
N LYS A 47 -16.60 -0.50 -6.89
CA LYS A 47 -16.62 -1.96 -6.77
C LYS A 47 -16.88 -2.43 -5.34
N PHE A 48 -16.21 -1.84 -4.35
CA PHE A 48 -16.26 -2.27 -2.96
C PHE A 48 -17.15 -1.35 -2.12
N LYS A 49 -18.26 -1.86 -1.59
CA LYS A 49 -19.32 -1.03 -0.97
C LYS A 49 -19.27 -1.00 0.56
N LYS A 50 -18.90 -2.10 1.21
CA LYS A 50 -18.93 -2.23 2.67
C LYS A 50 -17.55 -2.51 3.23
N ASN A 51 -17.25 -1.93 4.38
CA ASN A 51 -16.00 -2.19 5.11
C ASN A 51 -14.72 -1.88 4.32
N VAL A 52 -14.79 -0.94 3.38
CA VAL A 52 -13.64 -0.53 2.56
C VAL A 52 -13.43 0.97 2.67
N LEU A 53 -12.18 1.39 2.73
CA LEU A 53 -11.71 2.75 2.57
C LEU A 53 -10.77 2.77 1.37
N THR A 54 -11.05 3.62 0.40
CA THR A 54 -10.19 3.81 -0.77
C THR A 54 -9.49 5.15 -0.66
N ILE A 55 -8.19 5.19 -0.92
CA ILE A 55 -7.38 6.40 -0.79
C ILE A 55 -6.55 6.60 -2.06
N CYS A 56 -6.65 7.78 -2.65
CA CYS A 56 -5.73 8.22 -3.69
C CYS A 56 -4.54 8.92 -3.01
N ALA A 57 -3.34 8.42 -3.25
CA ALA A 57 -2.11 8.92 -2.62
C ALA A 57 -0.90 8.71 -3.53
N ASP A 58 -0.03 9.71 -3.57
CA ASP A 58 1.29 9.64 -4.18
C ASP A 58 2.32 9.23 -3.12
N LEU A 59 2.82 8.00 -3.22
CA LEU A 59 3.74 7.44 -2.22
C LEU A 59 5.12 8.13 -2.20
N THR A 60 5.46 8.94 -3.19
CA THR A 60 6.68 9.77 -3.14
C THR A 60 6.54 10.91 -2.13
N LYS A 61 5.30 11.32 -1.80
CA LYS A 61 5.00 12.44 -0.93
C LYS A 61 4.82 11.99 0.53
N PRO A 62 5.65 12.49 1.46
CA PRO A 62 5.54 12.13 2.87
C PRO A 62 4.15 12.40 3.48
N ASP A 63 3.52 13.50 3.08
CA ASP A 63 2.21 13.89 3.64
C ASP A 63 1.08 13.00 3.14
N ASP A 64 1.17 12.49 1.91
CA ASP A 64 0.23 11.50 1.41
C ASP A 64 0.37 10.17 2.16
N VAL A 65 1.61 9.75 2.49
CA VAL A 65 1.85 8.55 3.30
C VAL A 65 1.28 8.71 4.72
N LYS A 66 1.47 9.88 5.35
CA LYS A 66 0.83 10.21 6.64
C LYS A 66 -0.69 10.20 6.55
N LYS A 67 -1.25 10.76 5.47
CA LYS A 67 -2.69 10.77 5.20
C LYS A 67 -3.26 9.37 5.17
N ILE A 68 -2.59 8.42 4.48
CA ILE A 68 -3.02 7.02 4.41
C ILE A 68 -3.24 6.46 5.82
N VAL A 69 -2.24 6.55 6.70
CA VAL A 69 -2.34 5.97 8.04
C VAL A 69 -3.36 6.71 8.89
N ARG A 70 -3.38 8.04 8.85
CA ARG A 70 -4.34 8.87 9.60
C ARG A 70 -5.80 8.52 9.24
N GLU A 71 -6.14 8.47 7.95
CA GLU A 71 -7.50 8.14 7.50
C GLU A 71 -7.88 6.69 7.84
N SER A 72 -6.93 5.77 7.73
CA SER A 72 -7.11 4.37 8.11
C SER A 72 -7.49 4.22 9.58
N ILE A 73 -6.72 4.88 10.47
CA ILE A 73 -6.96 4.85 11.92
C ILE A 73 -8.26 5.59 12.28
N ASN A 74 -8.56 6.69 11.61
CA ASN A 74 -9.83 7.42 11.81
C ASN A 74 -11.03 6.53 11.49
N LYS A 75 -10.98 5.78 10.38
CA LYS A 75 -12.06 4.91 9.92
C LYS A 75 -12.22 3.63 10.73
N PHE A 76 -11.13 2.90 10.95
CA PHE A 76 -11.18 1.53 11.50
C PHE A 76 -10.58 1.37 12.88
N LYS A 77 -9.95 2.43 13.44
CA LYS A 77 -9.32 2.50 14.76
C LYS A 77 -8.08 1.61 14.92
N LYS A 78 -7.73 0.79 13.92
CA LYS A 78 -6.57 -0.11 13.91
C LYS A 78 -6.13 -0.43 12.49
N ILE A 79 -4.93 -0.94 12.36
CA ILE A 79 -4.40 -1.64 11.19
C ILE A 79 -3.78 -2.92 11.71
N ASP A 80 -4.32 -4.06 11.31
CA ASP A 80 -3.83 -5.38 11.74
C ASP A 80 -2.80 -5.95 10.76
N ILE A 81 -2.94 -5.62 9.46
CA ILE A 81 -2.08 -6.15 8.39
C ILE A 81 -1.70 -5.01 7.44
N LEU A 82 -0.41 -4.88 7.15
CA LEU A 82 0.12 -4.00 6.09
C LEU A 82 0.65 -4.85 4.94
N ILE A 83 0.12 -4.64 3.75
CA ILE A 83 0.66 -5.17 2.49
C ILE A 83 1.27 -4.02 1.71
N ALA A 84 2.57 -3.85 1.84
CA ALA A 84 3.35 -2.87 1.07
C ALA A 84 3.65 -3.47 -0.32
N ASN A 85 2.68 -3.31 -1.25
CA ASN A 85 2.73 -3.95 -2.56
C ASN A 85 2.90 -2.95 -3.71
N ALA A 86 2.66 -1.66 -3.49
CA ALA A 86 2.91 -0.67 -4.53
C ALA A 86 4.37 -0.72 -4.99
N GLY A 87 4.56 -0.72 -6.29
CA GLY A 87 5.88 -0.71 -6.91
C GLY A 87 5.86 0.04 -8.23
N LEU A 88 6.99 0.61 -8.57
CA LEU A 88 7.25 1.31 -9.80
C LEU A 88 8.44 0.66 -10.49
N TYR A 89 8.29 0.39 -11.78
CA TYR A 89 9.37 -0.08 -12.64
C TYR A 89 9.52 0.91 -13.80
N GLU A 90 10.61 1.64 -13.80
CA GLU A 90 10.99 2.59 -14.86
C GLU A 90 12.41 2.25 -15.31
N PRO A 91 12.58 1.30 -16.26
CA PRO A 91 13.91 0.94 -16.74
C PRO A 91 14.54 2.11 -17.48
N ASP A 92 15.81 2.35 -17.21
CA ASP A 92 16.58 3.38 -17.90
C ASP A 92 18.07 2.97 -17.97
N LYS A 93 18.81 3.57 -18.92
CA LYS A 93 20.24 3.28 -19.14
C LYS A 93 21.08 4.11 -18.18
N ILE A 94 22.08 3.51 -17.54
CA ILE A 94 22.98 4.19 -16.62
C ILE A 94 23.71 5.38 -17.30
N LEU A 95 24.17 5.20 -18.55
CA LEU A 95 24.93 6.24 -19.26
C LEU A 95 24.10 7.43 -19.73
N SER A 96 22.82 7.25 -20.01
CA SER A 96 21.97 8.28 -20.64
C SER A 96 20.62 8.44 -19.97
N GLY A 97 20.41 7.75 -18.86
CA GLY A 97 19.14 7.80 -18.12
C GLY A 97 18.96 9.08 -17.31
N ASN A 98 17.76 9.26 -16.81
CA ASN A 98 17.41 10.39 -15.99
C ASN A 98 17.45 10.02 -14.49
N PRO A 99 18.36 10.62 -13.69
CA PRO A 99 18.45 10.36 -12.25
C PRO A 99 17.14 10.58 -11.48
N ASP A 100 16.32 11.56 -11.88
CA ASP A 100 15.04 11.84 -11.23
C ASP A 100 14.06 10.64 -11.32
N ARG A 101 14.17 9.85 -12.39
CA ARG A 101 13.37 8.60 -12.53
C ARG A 101 13.84 7.55 -11.56
N TRP A 102 15.14 7.40 -11.35
CA TRP A 102 15.69 6.47 -10.36
C TRP A 102 15.31 6.86 -8.94
N ASP A 103 15.43 8.16 -8.62
CA ASP A 103 14.99 8.68 -7.32
C ASP A 103 13.51 8.40 -7.07
N ARG A 104 12.68 8.52 -8.09
CA ARG A 104 11.26 8.18 -8.01
C ARG A 104 11.04 6.69 -7.74
N VAL A 105 11.77 5.81 -8.43
CA VAL A 105 11.72 4.35 -8.20
C VAL A 105 12.10 4.03 -6.75
N ILE A 106 13.20 4.57 -6.25
CA ILE A 106 13.63 4.39 -4.85
C ILE A 106 12.60 4.96 -3.87
N SER A 107 12.06 6.14 -4.17
CA SER A 107 11.04 6.78 -3.32
C SER A 107 9.79 5.93 -3.18
N VAL A 108 9.31 5.32 -4.28
CA VAL A 108 8.12 4.45 -4.25
C VAL A 108 8.45 3.09 -3.65
N ASN A 109 9.50 2.41 -4.14
CA ASN A 109 9.72 0.99 -3.82
C ASN A 109 10.39 0.78 -2.45
N VAL A 110 11.12 1.76 -1.94
CA VAL A 110 11.91 1.65 -0.71
C VAL A 110 11.46 2.66 0.33
N THR A 111 11.61 3.96 0.05
CA THR A 111 11.38 5.02 1.04
C THR A 111 9.94 5.02 1.55
N SER A 112 8.95 4.85 0.67
CA SER A 112 7.54 4.81 1.06
C SER A 112 7.22 3.64 1.98
N VAL A 113 7.84 2.48 1.74
CA VAL A 113 7.67 1.28 2.56
C VAL A 113 8.17 1.53 3.99
N PHE A 114 9.37 2.09 4.14
CA PHE A 114 9.90 2.47 5.46
C PHE A 114 9.00 3.47 6.17
N ARG A 115 8.51 4.49 5.47
CA ARG A 115 7.59 5.49 6.03
C ARG A 115 6.28 4.85 6.51
N LEU A 116 5.67 3.98 5.70
CA LEU A 116 4.45 3.27 6.07
C LEU A 116 4.66 2.39 7.30
N ILE A 117 5.73 1.59 7.33
CA ILE A 117 6.05 0.74 8.47
C ILE A 117 6.23 1.58 9.73
N ASN A 118 7.03 2.66 9.66
CA ASN A 118 7.27 3.55 10.78
C ASN A 118 5.98 4.13 11.37
N LEU A 119 5.02 4.52 10.50
CA LEU A 119 3.74 5.09 10.92
C LEU A 119 2.73 4.05 11.43
N VAL A 120 2.77 2.81 10.91
CA VAL A 120 1.81 1.75 11.27
C VAL A 120 2.24 1.01 12.54
N LEU A 121 3.54 0.78 12.72
CA LEU A 121 4.09 0.02 13.85
C LEU A 121 3.61 0.47 15.24
N PRO A 122 3.53 1.77 15.58
CA PRO A 122 3.03 2.20 16.89
C PRO A 122 1.60 1.72 17.17
N HIS A 123 0.75 1.69 16.13
CA HIS A 123 -0.64 1.20 16.24
C HIS A 123 -0.69 -0.32 16.43
N MET A 124 0.13 -1.07 15.67
CA MET A 124 0.24 -2.52 15.82
C MET A 124 0.78 -2.90 17.21
N LYS A 125 1.82 -2.20 17.68
CA LYS A 125 2.39 -2.41 19.02
C LYS A 125 1.35 -2.16 20.12
N LYS A 126 0.57 -1.07 20.03
CA LYS A 126 -0.51 -0.77 20.97
C LYS A 126 -1.57 -1.88 21.00
N ASN A 127 -1.90 -2.44 19.86
CA ASN A 127 -2.89 -3.51 19.72
C ASN A 127 -2.32 -4.91 20.01
N LYS A 128 -1.01 -5.03 20.29
CA LYS A 128 -0.27 -6.28 20.51
C LYS A 128 -0.45 -7.30 19.37
N TYR A 129 -0.71 -6.80 18.17
CA TYR A 129 -0.85 -7.61 16.95
C TYR A 129 -0.51 -6.77 15.71
N GLY A 130 0.19 -7.38 14.76
CA GLY A 130 0.42 -6.81 13.45
C GLY A 130 1.24 -7.73 12.55
N ASP A 131 0.82 -7.88 11.31
CA ASP A 131 1.54 -8.57 10.24
C ASP A 131 1.95 -7.56 9.15
N ILE A 132 3.19 -7.66 8.68
CA ILE A 132 3.70 -6.82 7.59
C ILE A 132 4.23 -7.73 6.49
N ALA A 133 3.69 -7.57 5.28
CA ALA A 133 4.20 -8.22 4.09
C ALA A 133 4.66 -7.14 3.08
N ILE A 134 5.81 -7.40 2.46
CA ILE A 134 6.41 -6.53 1.46
C ILE A 134 6.54 -7.31 0.16
N THR A 135 5.97 -6.80 -0.93
CA THR A 135 6.16 -7.38 -2.25
C THR A 135 7.56 -7.06 -2.75
N SER A 136 8.36 -8.09 -2.97
CA SER A 136 9.71 -8.00 -3.54
C SER A 136 9.70 -8.39 -5.02
N SER A 137 10.87 -8.52 -5.62
CA SER A 137 11.05 -8.92 -7.01
C SER A 137 12.24 -9.86 -7.16
N ILE A 138 12.17 -10.71 -8.19
CA ILE A 138 13.31 -11.51 -8.63
C ILE A 138 14.51 -10.64 -9.04
N SER A 139 14.26 -9.43 -9.49
CA SER A 139 15.30 -8.44 -9.81
C SER A 139 16.19 -8.06 -8.62
N GLY A 140 15.78 -8.39 -7.39
CA GLY A 140 16.62 -8.28 -6.20
C GLY A 140 17.68 -9.39 -6.06
N HIS A 141 17.54 -10.47 -6.84
CA HIS A 141 18.48 -11.62 -6.84
C HIS A 141 19.28 -11.73 -8.14
N GLN A 142 18.72 -11.28 -9.24
CA GLN A 142 19.34 -11.42 -10.57
C GLN A 142 19.26 -10.08 -11.30
N ALA A 143 20.38 -9.68 -11.91
CA ALA A 143 20.35 -8.61 -12.92
C ALA A 143 19.53 -9.11 -14.14
N ILE A 144 18.62 -8.29 -14.60
CA ILE A 144 17.75 -8.55 -15.76
C ILE A 144 18.16 -7.60 -16.89
#